data_53511d02dbc4471b29f145243a9cca87
#
_entry.id   53511d02dbc4471b29f145243a9cca87
#
_cell.length_a   1.000
_cell.length_b   1.000
_cell.length_c   1.000
_cell.angle_alpha   90.00
_cell.angle_beta   90.00
_cell.angle_gamma   90.00
#
_symmetry.space_group_name_H-M   'P 1'
#
loop_
_entity.id
_entity.type
_entity.pdbx_description
1 polymer ?
#
loop_
_entity_poly.entity_id
_entity_poly.type
_entity_poly.pdbx_seq_one_letter_code
_entity_poly.pdbx_strand_id
1 'polypeptide(L)'
;DCSRDAVYSVPALKTFIEIAKRAGAAYYEVNHLFSQWGAKACPDVYIRKNGRTVRCFGYKTAADSPQYRAFLRAFLPALDAKFKEWGIAERALYHLSDEPNGEHLERYRAHLQFFKEVLPDCRVMDALSEFAYREIGIDLPVVAIDSCEPFFASGTEIMVYYCTGQDRHFEPNSFFCTPSERNRVLGVM
;
A
#
# COMPACT_ATOMS: atom_id res chain seq x y z
N ASP A 1 23.68 -7.75 6.21
CA ASP A 1 23.33 -9.02 5.59
C ASP A 1 21.91 -9.36 5.98
N CYS A 2 20.97 -9.21 5.03
CA CYS A 2 19.57 -9.61 5.23
C CYS A 2 19.45 -11.11 4.90
N SER A 3 20.15 -11.94 5.69
CA SER A 3 20.19 -13.38 5.49
C SER A 3 18.85 -14.05 5.85
N ARG A 4 18.64 -15.28 5.37
CA ARG A 4 17.46 -16.11 5.69
C ARG A 4 17.30 -16.35 7.20
N ASP A 5 18.36 -16.18 7.97
CA ASP A 5 18.41 -16.38 9.43
C ASP A 5 18.20 -15.08 10.21
N ALA A 6 17.85 -13.98 9.54
CA ALA A 6 17.56 -12.72 10.21
C ALA A 6 16.30 -12.82 11.08
N VAL A 7 16.42 -12.49 12.36
CA VAL A 7 15.26 -12.39 13.26
C VAL A 7 14.60 -11.03 13.09
N TYR A 8 13.39 -11.02 12.57
CA TYR A 8 12.60 -9.81 12.44
C TYR A 8 11.86 -9.51 13.74
N SER A 9 12.32 -8.50 14.46
CA SER A 9 11.68 -8.02 15.69
C SER A 9 10.99 -6.70 15.43
N VAL A 10 9.68 -6.66 15.67
CA VAL A 10 8.82 -5.49 15.37
C VAL A 10 7.94 -5.11 16.57
N PRO A 11 8.53 -4.85 17.77
CA PRO A 11 7.76 -4.63 18.99
C PRO A 11 6.88 -3.37 18.91
N ALA A 12 7.36 -2.30 18.30
CA ALA A 12 6.59 -1.08 18.11
C ALA A 12 5.36 -1.31 17.22
N LEU A 13 5.49 -2.12 16.17
CA LEU A 13 4.36 -2.50 15.31
C LEU A 13 3.33 -3.31 16.11
N LYS A 14 3.76 -4.25 16.93
CA LYS A 14 2.84 -5.01 17.80
C LYS A 14 2.04 -4.09 18.70
N THR A 15 2.70 -3.16 19.39
CA THR A 15 2.03 -2.18 20.25
C THR A 15 1.03 -1.32 19.45
N PHE A 16 1.41 -0.86 18.26
CA PHE A 16 0.51 -0.12 17.37
C PHE A 16 -0.73 -0.93 17.01
N ILE A 17 -0.56 -2.19 16.59
CA ILE A 17 -1.67 -3.09 16.26
C ILE A 17 -2.59 -3.31 17.47
N GLU A 18 -2.05 -3.50 18.66
CA GLU A 18 -2.84 -3.66 19.88
C GLU A 18 -3.67 -2.41 20.22
N ILE A 19 -3.12 -1.23 20.01
CA ILE A 19 -3.84 0.05 20.18
C ILE A 19 -4.95 0.16 19.12
N ALA A 20 -4.63 -0.09 17.85
CA ALA A 20 -5.59 -0.03 16.75
C ALA A 20 -6.75 -1.01 16.93
N LYS A 21 -6.46 -2.25 17.39
CA LYS A 21 -7.51 -3.25 17.74
C LYS A 21 -8.45 -2.71 18.81
N ARG A 22 -7.92 -2.13 19.88
CA ARG A 22 -8.73 -1.54 20.96
C ARG A 22 -9.56 -0.35 20.50
N ALA A 23 -9.04 0.40 19.52
CA ALA A 23 -9.74 1.51 18.88
C ALA A 23 -10.80 1.07 17.85
N GLY A 24 -10.93 -0.24 17.58
CA GLY A 24 -11.93 -0.78 16.65
C GLY A 24 -11.51 -0.75 15.18
N ALA A 25 -10.22 -0.67 14.86
CA ALA A 25 -9.75 -0.74 13.48
C ALA A 25 -10.19 -2.04 12.80
N ALA A 26 -10.87 -1.91 11.66
CA ALA A 26 -11.34 -3.04 10.87
C ALA A 26 -10.24 -3.63 9.98
N TYR A 27 -9.41 -2.79 9.37
CA TYR A 27 -8.32 -3.16 8.46
C TYR A 27 -7.01 -2.50 8.86
N TYR A 28 -5.90 -3.04 8.36
CA TYR A 28 -4.54 -2.61 8.66
C TYR A 28 -3.77 -2.45 7.35
N GLU A 29 -3.43 -1.23 6.99
CA GLU A 29 -2.60 -0.97 5.85
C GLU A 29 -1.14 -1.26 6.16
N VAL A 30 -0.50 -2.03 5.28
CA VAL A 30 0.96 -2.22 5.26
C VAL A 30 1.55 -1.24 4.28
N ASN A 31 2.32 -0.29 4.80
CA ASN A 31 2.88 0.82 4.04
C ASN A 31 3.66 0.37 2.79
N HIS A 32 3.87 1.29 1.86
CA HIS A 32 4.43 1.08 0.53
C HIS A 32 5.67 0.19 0.52
N LEU A 33 5.63 -0.85 -0.30
CA LEU A 33 6.79 -1.73 -0.54
C LEU A 33 7.74 -1.15 -1.59
N PHE A 34 7.25 -0.23 -2.43
CA PHE A 34 8.01 0.45 -3.48
C PHE A 34 7.71 1.94 -3.46
N SER A 35 8.56 2.74 -4.15
CA SER A 35 8.37 4.18 -4.20
C SER A 35 7.07 4.58 -4.92
N GLN A 36 6.51 5.73 -4.52
CA GLN A 36 5.39 6.38 -5.20
C GLN A 36 5.65 6.59 -6.70
N TRP A 37 4.57 6.77 -7.46
CA TRP A 37 4.58 7.16 -8.88
C TRP A 37 5.44 6.24 -9.73
N GLY A 38 5.13 4.95 -9.69
CA GLY A 38 5.67 4.00 -10.63
C GLY A 38 6.65 2.99 -10.08
N ALA A 39 6.75 2.83 -8.76
CA ALA A 39 7.47 1.73 -8.13
C ALA A 39 8.91 1.55 -8.65
N LYS A 40 9.66 2.64 -8.85
CA LYS A 40 11.01 2.63 -9.44
C LYS A 40 12.11 2.22 -8.45
N ALA A 41 11.92 2.56 -7.19
CA ALA A 41 12.92 2.44 -6.14
C ALA A 41 12.35 1.79 -4.88
N CYS A 42 13.23 1.46 -3.96
CA CYS A 42 12.86 1.01 -2.62
C CYS A 42 12.49 2.21 -1.74
N PRO A 43 11.57 2.05 -0.76
CA PRO A 43 11.45 2.99 0.35
C PRO A 43 12.71 2.95 1.21
N ASP A 44 12.84 3.90 2.12
CA ASP A 44 13.91 3.87 3.10
C ASP A 44 13.68 2.74 4.11
N VAL A 45 14.58 1.77 4.13
CA VAL A 45 14.55 0.63 5.05
C VAL A 45 15.73 0.72 6.01
N TYR A 46 15.43 0.72 7.30
CA TYR A 46 16.41 0.78 8.36
C TYR A 46 16.46 -0.52 9.14
N ILE A 47 17.67 -0.96 9.48
CA ILE A 47 17.91 -2.11 10.35
C ILE A 47 18.72 -1.71 11.57
N ARG A 48 18.65 -2.51 12.64
CA ARG A 48 19.53 -2.40 13.78
C ARG A 48 20.71 -3.34 13.62
N LYS A 49 21.92 -2.78 13.53
CA LYS A 49 23.17 -3.55 13.43
C LYS A 49 24.15 -3.06 14.48
N ASN A 50 24.61 -3.94 15.36
CA ASN A 50 25.54 -3.62 16.45
C ASN A 50 25.08 -2.42 17.32
N GLY A 51 23.79 -2.39 17.65
CA GLY A 51 23.19 -1.30 18.46
C GLY A 51 22.93 0.01 17.70
N ARG A 52 23.35 0.12 16.45
CA ARG A 52 23.17 1.33 15.61
C ARG A 52 22.06 1.12 14.57
N THR A 53 21.32 2.17 14.27
CA THR A 53 20.36 2.19 13.15
C THR A 53 21.12 2.50 11.87
N VAL A 54 21.00 1.63 10.87
CA VAL A 54 21.68 1.76 9.57
C VAL A 54 20.63 1.63 8.46
N ARG A 55 20.66 2.56 7.49
CA ARG A 55 19.83 2.47 6.29
C ARG A 55 20.40 1.40 5.36
N CYS A 56 19.61 0.38 5.03
CA CYS A 56 19.96 -0.71 4.10
C CYS A 56 19.55 -0.42 2.67
N PHE A 57 18.34 0.12 2.49
CA PHE A 57 17.76 0.44 1.20
C PHE A 57 17.18 1.85 1.22
N GLY A 58 16.85 2.37 0.07
CA GLY A 58 16.22 3.67 -0.09
C GLY A 58 16.10 4.06 -1.56
N TYR A 59 15.68 5.26 -1.84
CA TYR A 59 15.34 5.77 -3.20
C TYR A 59 16.47 5.70 -4.24
N LYS A 60 17.71 5.39 -3.83
CA LYS A 60 18.84 5.12 -4.75
C LYS A 60 18.97 3.63 -5.12
N THR A 61 18.19 2.76 -4.50
CA THR A 61 18.16 1.32 -4.79
C THR A 61 16.98 1.03 -5.70
N ALA A 62 17.23 0.42 -6.86
CA ALA A 62 16.17 0.02 -7.77
C ALA A 62 15.23 -1.00 -7.11
N ALA A 63 13.95 -0.86 -7.33
CA ALA A 63 12.91 -1.71 -6.74
C ALA A 63 13.03 -3.19 -7.15
N ASP A 64 13.56 -3.45 -8.33
CA ASP A 64 13.82 -4.78 -8.88
C ASP A 64 15.22 -5.32 -8.57
N SER A 65 16.03 -4.60 -7.78
CA SER A 65 17.36 -5.05 -7.43
C SER A 65 17.34 -6.42 -6.75
N PRO A 66 18.27 -7.34 -7.09
CA PRO A 66 18.30 -8.67 -6.49
C PRO A 66 18.37 -8.65 -4.96
N GLN A 67 19.07 -7.68 -4.41
CA GLN A 67 19.24 -7.53 -2.95
C GLN A 67 17.93 -7.16 -2.26
N TYR A 68 17.16 -6.22 -2.85
CA TYR A 68 15.88 -5.82 -2.29
C TYR A 68 14.83 -6.92 -2.42
N ARG A 69 14.78 -7.59 -3.58
CA ARG A 69 13.90 -8.75 -3.77
C ARG A 69 14.23 -9.89 -2.82
N ALA A 70 15.52 -10.16 -2.56
CA ALA A 70 15.94 -11.16 -1.57
C ALA A 70 15.49 -10.76 -0.16
N PHE A 71 15.59 -9.48 0.19
CA PHE A 71 15.06 -8.96 1.46
C PHE A 71 13.56 -9.16 1.56
N LEU A 72 12.78 -8.78 0.55
CA LEU A 72 11.31 -8.93 0.57
C LEU A 72 10.89 -10.41 0.64
N ARG A 73 11.58 -11.32 -0.05
CA ARG A 73 11.32 -12.78 0.05
C ARG A 73 11.55 -13.34 1.45
N ALA A 74 12.42 -12.74 2.24
CA ALA A 74 12.66 -13.14 3.62
C ALA A 74 11.74 -12.40 4.61
N PHE A 75 11.55 -11.10 4.42
CA PHE A 75 10.82 -10.24 5.34
C PHE A 75 9.30 -10.43 5.29
N LEU A 76 8.72 -10.47 4.07
CA LEU A 76 7.26 -10.50 3.92
C LEU A 76 6.62 -11.74 4.55
N PRO A 77 7.13 -12.98 4.35
CA PRO A 77 6.58 -14.15 5.04
C PRO A 77 6.74 -14.08 6.55
N ALA A 78 7.83 -13.50 7.04
CA ALA A 78 8.03 -13.32 8.48
C ALA A 78 7.06 -12.30 9.08
N LEU A 79 6.75 -11.22 8.36
CA LEU A 79 5.74 -10.23 8.75
C LEU A 79 4.33 -10.84 8.75
N ASP A 80 3.97 -11.57 7.70
CA ASP A 80 2.68 -12.23 7.58
C ASP A 80 2.47 -13.27 8.69
N ALA A 81 3.52 -14.04 9.05
CA ALA A 81 3.46 -14.94 10.17
C ALA A 81 3.17 -14.21 11.50
N LYS A 82 3.71 -12.99 11.70
CA LYS A 82 3.37 -12.15 12.85
C LYS A 82 1.92 -11.65 12.79
N PHE A 83 1.43 -11.29 11.62
CA PHE A 83 0.02 -10.89 11.46
C PHE A 83 -0.94 -12.05 11.73
N LYS A 84 -0.58 -13.27 11.35
CA LYS A 84 -1.31 -14.50 11.72
C LYS A 84 -1.29 -14.73 13.23
N GLU A 85 -0.13 -14.63 13.86
CA GLU A 85 0.02 -14.71 15.34
C GLU A 85 -0.85 -13.67 16.06
N TRP A 86 -0.95 -12.46 15.51
CA TRP A 86 -1.75 -11.37 16.11
C TRP A 86 -3.22 -11.38 15.69
N GLY A 87 -3.65 -12.31 14.83
CA GLY A 87 -5.04 -12.45 14.38
C GLY A 87 -5.53 -11.31 13.50
N ILE A 88 -4.65 -10.76 12.65
CA ILE A 88 -4.98 -9.65 11.74
C ILE A 88 -4.66 -9.95 10.27
N ALA A 89 -4.08 -11.10 9.93
CA ALA A 89 -3.59 -11.39 8.59
C ALA A 89 -4.67 -11.21 7.51
N GLU A 90 -5.89 -11.68 7.74
CA GLU A 90 -7.02 -11.56 6.79
C GLU A 90 -7.51 -10.11 6.60
N ARG A 91 -7.09 -9.22 7.49
CA ARG A 91 -7.45 -7.80 7.49
C ARG A 91 -6.27 -6.89 7.16
N ALA A 92 -5.11 -7.48 6.86
CA ALA A 92 -3.93 -6.75 6.39
C ALA A 92 -4.05 -6.50 4.88
N LEU A 93 -3.88 -5.25 4.48
CA LEU A 93 -3.92 -4.78 3.10
C LEU A 93 -2.53 -4.27 2.73
N TYR A 94 -1.88 -4.91 1.77
CA TYR A 94 -0.52 -4.55 1.37
C TYR A 94 -0.57 -3.48 0.28
N HIS A 95 0.03 -2.34 0.56
CA HIS A 95 0.15 -1.22 -0.37
C HIS A 95 1.48 -1.33 -1.12
N LEU A 96 1.45 -1.52 -2.45
CA LEU A 96 2.68 -1.76 -3.19
C LEU A 96 3.42 -0.47 -3.51
N SER A 97 2.70 0.54 -4.04
CA SER A 97 3.30 1.81 -4.47
C SER A 97 2.41 2.95 -3.97
N ASP A 98 2.04 3.89 -4.81
CA ASP A 98 1.04 4.92 -4.56
C ASP A 98 0.84 5.70 -5.87
N GLU A 99 -0.38 5.95 -6.24
CA GLU A 99 -0.79 6.73 -7.40
C GLU A 99 0.03 6.43 -8.68
N PRO A 100 0.18 5.16 -9.11
CA PRO A 100 0.81 4.87 -10.38
C PRO A 100 -0.09 5.33 -11.52
N ASN A 101 0.50 5.75 -12.65
CA ASN A 101 -0.22 6.11 -13.88
C ASN A 101 0.07 5.11 -15.01
N GLY A 102 -0.58 5.27 -16.18
CA GLY A 102 -0.49 4.33 -17.30
C GLY A 102 0.91 4.02 -17.80
N GLU A 103 1.85 4.95 -17.68
CA GLU A 103 3.26 4.72 -18.04
C GLU A 103 3.96 3.71 -17.12
N HIS A 104 3.38 3.47 -15.94
CA HIS A 104 3.95 2.61 -14.92
C HIS A 104 3.39 1.19 -14.91
N LEU A 105 2.33 0.93 -15.70
CA LEU A 105 1.52 -0.29 -15.63
C LEU A 105 2.37 -1.57 -15.72
N GLU A 106 3.28 -1.68 -16.68
CA GLU A 106 4.08 -2.89 -16.88
C GLU A 106 5.05 -3.13 -15.71
N ARG A 107 5.69 -2.07 -15.21
CA ARG A 107 6.57 -2.20 -14.04
C ARG A 107 5.78 -2.59 -12.80
N TYR A 108 4.64 -1.96 -12.58
CA TYR A 108 3.77 -2.27 -11.47
C TYR A 108 3.29 -3.72 -11.54
N ARG A 109 2.86 -4.20 -12.72
CA ARG A 109 2.47 -5.59 -12.97
C ARG A 109 3.57 -6.56 -12.54
N ALA A 110 4.83 -6.29 -12.91
CA ALA A 110 5.97 -7.12 -12.53
C ALA A 110 6.20 -7.16 -11.01
N HIS A 111 5.95 -6.04 -10.30
CA HIS A 111 6.05 -6.00 -8.83
C HIS A 111 4.86 -6.69 -8.16
N LEU A 112 3.65 -6.56 -8.69
CA LEU A 112 2.48 -7.28 -8.22
C LEU A 112 2.65 -8.80 -8.38
N GLN A 113 3.14 -9.25 -9.52
CA GLN A 113 3.45 -10.67 -9.76
C GLN A 113 4.49 -11.18 -8.75
N PHE A 114 5.58 -10.44 -8.58
CA PHE A 114 6.59 -10.76 -7.58
C PHE A 114 6.01 -10.83 -6.16
N PHE A 115 5.16 -9.88 -5.76
CA PHE A 115 4.49 -9.90 -4.46
C PHE A 115 3.63 -11.15 -4.30
N LYS A 116 2.80 -11.47 -5.29
CA LYS A 116 1.92 -12.65 -5.27
C LYS A 116 2.69 -13.98 -5.32
N GLU A 117 3.89 -14.02 -5.90
CA GLU A 117 4.78 -15.18 -5.76
C GLU A 117 5.25 -15.40 -4.30
N VAL A 118 5.44 -14.33 -3.55
CA VAL A 118 5.93 -14.39 -2.17
C VAL A 118 4.78 -14.58 -1.17
N LEU A 119 3.66 -13.93 -1.38
CA LEU A 119 2.46 -13.95 -0.53
C LEU A 119 1.19 -14.10 -1.39
N PRO A 120 0.88 -15.30 -1.90
CA PRO A 120 -0.21 -15.51 -2.86
C PRO A 120 -1.60 -15.16 -2.29
N ASP A 121 -1.82 -15.40 -1.01
CA ASP A 121 -3.13 -15.25 -0.37
C ASP A 121 -3.34 -13.84 0.24
N CYS A 122 -2.32 -12.99 0.26
CA CYS A 122 -2.42 -11.66 0.84
C CYS A 122 -3.07 -10.67 -0.14
N ARG A 123 -3.93 -9.81 0.39
CA ARG A 123 -4.65 -8.80 -0.39
C ARG A 123 -3.76 -7.58 -0.66
N VAL A 124 -3.81 -7.12 -1.90
CA VAL A 124 -3.13 -5.88 -2.35
C VAL A 124 -4.16 -4.77 -2.52
N MET A 125 -3.86 -3.62 -1.96
CA MET A 125 -4.54 -2.36 -2.22
C MET A 125 -3.59 -1.35 -2.85
N ASP A 126 -4.11 -0.39 -3.58
CA ASP A 126 -3.34 0.77 -4.02
C ASP A 126 -4.25 1.95 -4.36
N ALA A 127 -3.73 3.18 -4.23
CA ALA A 127 -4.41 4.39 -4.65
C ALA A 127 -4.36 4.51 -6.18
N LEU A 128 -5.52 4.55 -6.84
CA LEU A 128 -5.62 4.40 -8.29
C LEU A 128 -6.56 5.44 -8.90
N SER A 129 -6.20 5.92 -10.09
CA SER A 129 -7.11 6.72 -10.94
C SER A 129 -7.42 6.02 -12.27
N GLU A 130 -6.71 4.94 -12.62
CA GLU A 130 -6.84 4.27 -13.90
C GLU A 130 -7.35 2.83 -13.73
N PHE A 131 -8.43 2.48 -14.42
CA PHE A 131 -9.09 1.18 -14.34
C PHE A 131 -8.20 0.00 -14.78
N ALA A 132 -7.23 0.24 -15.65
CA ALA A 132 -6.28 -0.77 -16.11
C ALA A 132 -5.52 -1.49 -14.97
N TYR A 133 -5.35 -0.83 -13.83
CA TYR A 133 -4.74 -1.43 -12.64
C TYR A 133 -5.64 -2.48 -11.98
N ARG A 134 -6.96 -2.34 -12.09
CA ARG A 134 -7.89 -3.38 -11.65
C ARG A 134 -7.74 -4.65 -12.49
N GLU A 135 -7.55 -4.50 -13.79
CA GLU A 135 -7.43 -5.63 -14.73
C GLU A 135 -6.16 -6.47 -14.52
N ILE A 136 -5.09 -5.88 -13.95
CA ILE A 136 -3.87 -6.64 -13.63
C ILE A 136 -3.91 -7.37 -12.28
N GLY A 137 -5.00 -7.27 -11.51
CA GLY A 137 -5.26 -8.09 -10.33
C GLY A 137 -5.06 -7.41 -8.99
N ILE A 138 -5.23 -6.08 -8.88
CA ILE A 138 -5.35 -5.41 -7.59
C ILE A 138 -6.63 -5.90 -6.90
N ASP A 139 -6.49 -6.36 -5.65
CA ASP A 139 -7.61 -6.95 -4.91
C ASP A 139 -8.60 -5.90 -4.41
N LEU A 140 -8.10 -4.75 -3.95
CA LEU A 140 -8.91 -3.65 -3.43
C LEU A 140 -8.39 -2.30 -3.95
N PRO A 141 -8.90 -1.81 -5.07
CA PRO A 141 -8.60 -0.46 -5.56
C PRO A 141 -9.10 0.60 -4.57
N VAL A 142 -8.25 1.58 -4.25
CA VAL A 142 -8.62 2.80 -3.54
C VAL A 142 -8.66 3.92 -4.58
N VAL A 143 -9.85 4.27 -5.02
CA VAL A 143 -10.04 5.07 -6.25
C VAL A 143 -10.25 6.54 -5.92
N ALA A 144 -9.60 7.44 -6.66
CA ALA A 144 -9.89 8.86 -6.58
C ALA A 144 -11.35 9.12 -6.98
N ILE A 145 -12.04 9.98 -6.24
CA ILE A 145 -13.48 10.20 -6.37
C ILE A 145 -13.93 10.56 -7.80
N ASP A 146 -13.09 11.28 -8.55
CA ASP A 146 -13.35 11.69 -9.94
C ASP A 146 -13.04 10.58 -10.96
N SER A 147 -12.56 9.43 -10.53
CA SER A 147 -12.19 8.28 -11.38
C SER A 147 -13.02 7.03 -11.11
N CYS A 148 -14.07 7.11 -10.29
CA CYS A 148 -14.82 5.96 -9.78
C CYS A 148 -15.71 5.26 -10.82
N GLU A 149 -16.20 5.98 -11.85
CA GLU A 149 -17.24 5.50 -12.75
C GLU A 149 -16.90 4.15 -13.44
N PRO A 150 -15.72 3.93 -14.03
CA PRO A 150 -15.39 2.65 -14.65
C PRO A 150 -15.37 1.48 -13.66
N PHE A 151 -14.95 1.74 -12.43
CA PHE A 151 -14.92 0.73 -11.37
C PHE A 151 -16.34 0.35 -10.93
N PHE A 152 -17.23 1.31 -10.73
CA PHE A 152 -18.63 1.03 -10.42
C PHE A 152 -19.32 0.27 -11.56
N ALA A 153 -19.11 0.69 -12.80
CA ALA A 153 -19.68 0.02 -13.97
C ALA A 153 -19.25 -1.44 -14.08
N SER A 154 -18.06 -1.80 -13.61
CA SER A 154 -17.55 -3.18 -13.58
C SER A 154 -18.05 -4.01 -12.41
N GLY A 155 -18.75 -3.43 -11.43
CA GLY A 155 -19.15 -4.10 -10.19
C GLY A 155 -17.99 -4.40 -9.25
N THR A 156 -16.85 -3.74 -9.41
CA THR A 156 -15.67 -3.94 -8.57
C THR A 156 -15.90 -3.35 -7.18
N GLU A 157 -15.56 -4.11 -6.13
CA GLU A 157 -15.43 -3.56 -4.77
C GLU A 157 -14.29 -2.56 -4.74
N ILE A 158 -14.55 -1.34 -4.30
CA ILE A 158 -13.55 -0.28 -4.17
C ILE A 158 -13.65 0.43 -2.83
N MET A 159 -12.56 1.06 -2.42
CA MET A 159 -12.59 2.18 -1.49
C MET A 159 -12.45 3.48 -2.30
N VAL A 160 -12.94 4.57 -1.76
CA VAL A 160 -12.86 5.88 -2.43
C VAL A 160 -12.08 6.84 -1.56
N TYR A 161 -11.23 7.65 -2.17
CA TYR A 161 -10.57 8.74 -1.47
C TYR A 161 -10.84 10.08 -2.14
N TYR A 162 -10.81 11.12 -1.34
CA TYR A 162 -10.90 12.51 -1.74
C TYR A 162 -9.66 13.26 -1.29
N CYS A 163 -9.10 14.07 -2.18
CA CYS A 163 -7.99 14.96 -1.87
C CYS A 163 -8.09 16.27 -2.66
N THR A 164 -7.08 17.13 -2.61
CA THR A 164 -7.06 18.40 -3.33
C THR A 164 -6.61 18.28 -4.79
N GLY A 165 -6.34 17.06 -5.28
CA GLY A 165 -5.86 16.77 -6.63
C GLY A 165 -6.93 16.74 -7.71
N GLN A 166 -8.22 16.60 -7.35
CA GLN A 166 -9.32 16.51 -8.31
C GLN A 166 -9.50 17.79 -9.12
N ASP A 167 -10.05 17.65 -10.33
CA ASP A 167 -10.32 18.77 -11.22
C ASP A 167 -11.30 19.75 -10.58
N ARG A 168 -10.99 21.05 -10.67
CA ARG A 168 -11.82 22.15 -10.12
C ARG A 168 -13.17 22.33 -10.82
N HIS A 169 -13.40 21.66 -11.93
CA HIS A 169 -14.70 21.62 -12.59
C HIS A 169 -15.75 20.81 -11.82
N PHE A 170 -15.29 19.85 -11.01
CA PHE A 170 -16.07 19.21 -9.99
C PHE A 170 -15.91 20.02 -8.71
N GLU A 171 -16.79 20.03 -7.81
CA GLU A 171 -16.86 20.74 -6.53
C GLU A 171 -15.54 21.21 -5.88
N PRO A 172 -15.55 22.20 -4.98
CA PRO A 172 -14.35 22.75 -4.37
C PRO A 172 -13.49 21.69 -3.72
N ASN A 173 -12.31 21.56 -4.22
CA ASN A 173 -11.32 20.61 -3.84
C ASN A 173 -10.41 21.23 -2.77
N SER A 174 -10.79 21.15 -1.51
CA SER A 174 -10.09 21.75 -0.39
C SER A 174 -10.12 20.85 0.84
N PHE A 175 -8.97 20.75 1.53
CA PHE A 175 -8.91 20.09 2.84
C PHE A 175 -9.72 20.84 3.91
N PHE A 176 -9.93 22.15 3.73
CA PHE A 176 -10.67 23.00 4.65
C PHE A 176 -12.06 23.33 4.10
N CYS A 177 -12.84 22.29 3.85
CA CYS A 177 -14.24 22.47 3.44
C CYS A 177 -15.07 23.07 4.57
N THR A 178 -15.95 24.02 4.22
CA THR A 178 -17.03 24.44 5.12
C THR A 178 -17.95 23.25 5.42
N PRO A 179 -18.77 23.27 6.49
CA PRO A 179 -19.70 22.19 6.77
C PRO A 179 -20.66 21.86 5.62
N SER A 180 -21.11 22.88 4.85
CA SER A 180 -21.96 22.70 3.69
C SER A 180 -21.23 22.04 2.51
N GLU A 181 -20.03 22.48 2.23
CA GLU A 181 -19.17 21.89 1.19
C GLU A 181 -18.81 20.45 1.53
N ARG A 182 -18.46 20.18 2.80
CA ARG A 182 -18.17 18.83 3.27
C ARG A 182 -19.35 17.89 3.08
N ASN A 183 -20.57 18.33 3.38
CA ASN A 183 -21.77 17.53 3.17
C ASN A 183 -22.03 17.25 1.70
N ARG A 184 -21.71 18.18 0.80
CA ARG A 184 -21.80 17.97 -0.65
C ARG A 184 -20.78 16.93 -1.12
N VAL A 185 -19.54 17.02 -0.69
CA VAL A 185 -18.49 16.03 -1.01
C VAL A 185 -18.89 14.64 -0.53
N LEU A 186 -19.31 14.51 0.73
CA LEU A 186 -19.75 13.23 1.28
C LEU A 186 -21.03 12.69 0.61
N GLY A 187 -21.87 13.57 0.07
CA GLY A 187 -23.06 13.17 -0.69
C GLY A 187 -22.74 12.67 -2.10
N VAL A 188 -21.54 12.91 -2.61
CA VAL A 188 -21.03 12.39 -3.89
C VAL A 188 -20.30 11.05 -3.69
N MET A 189 -19.64 10.86 -2.55
CA MET A 189 -18.99 9.61 -2.18
C MET A 189 -20.01 8.53 -1.79
#